data_e30ddd672ba964f8781171f67fc632b6
#
_entry.id   e30ddd672ba964f8781171f67fc632b6
#
_cell.length_a   1.000
_cell.length_b   1.000
_cell.length_c   1.000
_cell.angle_alpha   90.00
_cell.angle_beta   90.00
_cell.angle_gamma   90.00
#
_symmetry.space_group_name_H-M   'P 1'
#
loop_
_entity.id
_entity.type
_entity.pdbx_description
1 polymer ?
#
loop_
_entity_poly.entity_id
_entity_poly.type
_entity_poly.pdbx_seq_one_letter_code
_entity_poly.pdbx_strand_id
1 'polypeptide(L)'
;MDKANKIIVGISIGDLNGIGIEVILKTFEDKRMLDFCTPVLFGSTKVVSYHKKALDNPTQIHGILDINQINHNKVNLLNIWKEEVEIELGKATKTGGEYAAKSLETAVSHLKEKKIDVLLTAPINKDTIQSETFDFPGHTEFLEGKLDGKSLMILMTRELKIGLITGHIPISKVAETVTPELIKEKVAIMQHSLQQDFGIRKPKIAILGLNPHNGDKGVIGQEEDEMIKPTIDELKENGILAYGPYAADGFFGAKTYTQFDGILAMYHDQGLAPFKALSFGNGVNYTAGLSEIRTSPDHGTGFEIAGKNTANNESFKEALFTAIAIYRARKEYLELTKNPLKKK
;
A
#
# COMPACT_ATOMS: atom_id res chain seq x y z
N MET A 1 -27.64 -2.31 2.87
CA MET A 1 -26.85 -2.72 1.68
C MET A 1 -27.30 -4.10 1.27
N ASP A 2 -27.61 -4.25 0.01
CA ASP A 2 -27.99 -5.56 -0.55
C ASP A 2 -26.84 -6.55 -0.34
N LYS A 3 -27.12 -7.73 0.23
CA LYS A 3 -26.11 -8.74 0.59
C LYS A 3 -25.28 -9.23 -0.62
N ALA A 4 -25.82 -9.08 -1.82
CA ALA A 4 -25.18 -9.49 -3.09
C ALA A 4 -24.09 -8.51 -3.60
N ASN A 5 -23.85 -7.39 -2.92
CA ASN A 5 -22.99 -6.31 -3.44
C ASN A 5 -21.89 -5.89 -2.44
N LYS A 6 -21.48 -6.78 -1.52
CA LYS A 6 -20.37 -6.50 -0.62
C LYS A 6 -19.04 -6.62 -1.36
N ILE A 7 -18.14 -5.69 -1.11
CA ILE A 7 -16.78 -5.69 -1.66
C ILE A 7 -16.05 -6.94 -1.17
N ILE A 8 -15.49 -7.71 -2.09
CA ILE A 8 -14.67 -8.89 -1.78
C ILE A 8 -13.22 -8.44 -1.61
N VAL A 9 -12.72 -8.54 -0.38
CA VAL A 9 -11.35 -8.17 -0.03
C VAL A 9 -10.50 -9.42 0.05
N GLY A 10 -9.61 -9.61 -0.93
CA GLY A 10 -8.58 -10.63 -0.86
C GLY A 10 -7.49 -10.23 0.12
N ILE A 11 -7.03 -11.16 0.93
CA ILE A 11 -6.02 -10.93 1.97
C ILE A 11 -4.92 -11.97 1.82
N SER A 12 -3.70 -11.55 1.43
CA SER A 12 -2.54 -12.41 1.54
C SER A 12 -2.05 -12.44 2.99
N ILE A 13 -1.75 -13.64 3.52
CA ILE A 13 -1.51 -13.83 4.96
C ILE A 13 -0.11 -13.41 5.43
N GLY A 14 0.79 -13.06 4.49
CA GLY A 14 2.17 -12.65 4.81
C GLY A 14 3.05 -13.80 5.29
N ASP A 15 4.15 -13.45 5.96
CA ASP A 15 5.09 -14.43 6.51
C ASP A 15 4.42 -15.25 7.62
N LEU A 16 4.53 -16.59 7.51
CA LEU A 16 3.85 -17.52 8.43
C LEU A 16 4.31 -17.39 9.88
N ASN A 17 5.53 -16.92 10.10
CA ASN A 17 6.16 -16.83 11.41
C ASN A 17 6.04 -15.44 12.04
N GLY A 18 5.47 -14.47 11.31
CA GLY A 18 5.28 -13.10 11.74
C GLY A 18 3.89 -12.82 12.34
N ILE A 19 3.60 -11.54 12.52
CA ILE A 19 2.33 -11.06 13.09
C ILE A 19 1.18 -10.94 12.06
N GLY A 20 1.42 -11.26 10.79
CA GLY A 20 0.42 -11.05 9.71
C GLY A 20 -0.93 -11.71 10.02
N ILE A 21 -0.92 -13.00 10.36
CA ILE A 21 -2.14 -13.74 10.71
C ILE A 21 -2.75 -13.21 12.03
N GLU A 22 -1.93 -12.80 13.01
CA GLU A 22 -2.41 -12.22 14.26
C GLU A 22 -3.24 -10.95 14.04
N VAL A 23 -2.72 -9.99 13.25
CA VAL A 23 -3.43 -8.73 12.99
C VAL A 23 -4.69 -8.96 12.16
N ILE A 24 -4.70 -9.94 11.24
CA ILE A 24 -5.88 -10.36 10.50
C ILE A 24 -6.95 -10.89 11.46
N LEU A 25 -6.60 -11.86 12.30
CA LEU A 25 -7.53 -12.48 13.25
C LEU A 25 -8.12 -11.45 14.21
N LYS A 26 -7.30 -10.60 14.81
CA LYS A 26 -7.74 -9.50 15.69
C LYS A 26 -8.68 -8.52 15.00
N THR A 27 -8.46 -8.24 13.72
CA THR A 27 -9.32 -7.32 12.95
C THR A 27 -10.71 -7.90 12.77
N PHE A 28 -10.84 -9.19 12.50
CA PHE A 28 -12.11 -9.85 12.26
C PHE A 28 -12.72 -10.53 13.51
N GLU A 29 -12.14 -10.36 14.67
CA GLU A 29 -12.75 -10.71 15.95
C GLU A 29 -14.03 -9.89 16.17
N ASP A 30 -14.00 -8.61 15.78
CA ASP A 30 -15.19 -7.79 15.68
C ASP A 30 -16.03 -8.16 14.45
N LYS A 31 -17.11 -8.89 14.67
CA LYS A 31 -18.01 -9.35 13.58
C LYS A 31 -18.62 -8.22 12.76
N ARG A 32 -18.66 -6.98 13.28
CA ARG A 32 -19.15 -5.79 12.54
C ARG A 32 -18.29 -5.49 11.32
N MET A 33 -17.02 -5.94 11.31
CA MET A 33 -16.16 -5.82 10.13
C MET A 33 -16.75 -6.51 8.89
N LEU A 34 -17.54 -7.56 9.10
CA LEU A 34 -18.24 -8.26 8.01
C LEU A 34 -19.39 -7.46 7.39
N ASP A 35 -19.83 -6.37 8.03
CA ASP A 35 -20.84 -5.49 7.45
C ASP A 35 -20.25 -4.62 6.31
N PHE A 36 -18.94 -4.37 6.33
CA PHE A 36 -18.25 -3.53 5.36
C PHE A 36 -17.73 -4.27 4.14
N CYS A 37 -17.35 -5.55 4.30
CA CYS A 37 -16.72 -6.34 3.24
C CYS A 37 -16.92 -7.85 3.43
N THR A 38 -16.50 -8.60 2.42
CA THR A 38 -16.37 -10.05 2.46
C THR A 38 -14.87 -10.39 2.40
N PRO A 39 -14.23 -10.71 3.52
CA PRO A 39 -12.82 -11.07 3.53
C PRO A 39 -12.59 -12.49 3.00
N VAL A 40 -11.56 -12.65 2.19
CA VAL A 40 -11.07 -13.93 1.67
C VAL A 40 -9.56 -14.01 1.90
N LEU A 41 -9.17 -14.82 2.87
CA LEU A 41 -7.76 -15.10 3.16
C LEU A 41 -7.22 -16.13 2.16
N PHE A 42 -6.03 -15.92 1.67
CA PHE A 42 -5.32 -16.86 0.80
C PHE A 42 -4.27 -17.61 1.63
N GLY A 43 -4.54 -18.86 2.00
CA GLY A 43 -3.65 -19.59 2.89
C GLY A 43 -4.06 -21.04 3.12
N SER A 44 -3.82 -21.56 4.32
CA SER A 44 -4.21 -22.92 4.73
C SER A 44 -4.94 -22.90 6.05
N THR A 45 -6.01 -23.66 6.14
CA THR A 45 -6.78 -23.84 7.39
C THR A 45 -5.91 -24.37 8.51
N LYS A 46 -4.95 -25.25 8.24
CA LYS A 46 -4.01 -25.79 9.25
C LYS A 46 -3.16 -24.67 9.85
N VAL A 47 -2.57 -23.81 8.99
CA VAL A 47 -1.74 -22.68 9.41
C VAL A 47 -2.54 -21.67 10.23
N VAL A 48 -3.70 -21.24 9.74
CA VAL A 48 -4.52 -20.28 10.48
C VAL A 48 -5.05 -20.85 11.78
N SER A 49 -5.40 -22.16 11.82
CA SER A 49 -5.83 -22.84 13.05
C SER A 49 -4.71 -22.93 14.10
N TYR A 50 -3.45 -23.12 13.66
CA TYR A 50 -2.30 -23.08 14.55
C TYR A 50 -2.18 -21.71 15.23
N HIS A 51 -2.21 -20.60 14.45
CA HIS A 51 -2.14 -19.25 15.00
C HIS A 51 -3.33 -18.95 15.92
N LYS A 52 -4.54 -19.33 15.52
CA LYS A 52 -5.73 -19.16 16.38
C LYS A 52 -5.54 -19.81 17.75
N LYS A 53 -5.03 -21.05 17.76
CA LYS A 53 -4.78 -21.77 19.01
C LYS A 53 -3.67 -21.12 19.83
N ALA A 54 -2.58 -20.70 19.19
CA ALA A 54 -1.46 -20.04 19.87
C ALA A 54 -1.85 -18.70 20.49
N LEU A 55 -2.82 -17.99 19.90
CA LEU A 55 -3.29 -16.67 20.33
C LEU A 55 -4.59 -16.70 21.15
N ASP A 56 -5.17 -17.89 21.37
CA ASP A 56 -6.51 -18.06 21.97
C ASP A 56 -7.58 -17.17 21.31
N ASN A 57 -7.53 -17.04 19.98
CA ASN A 57 -8.38 -16.12 19.25
C ASN A 57 -9.70 -16.78 18.81
N PRO A 58 -10.89 -16.18 19.11
CA PRO A 58 -12.19 -16.79 18.87
C PRO A 58 -12.70 -16.66 17.43
N THR A 59 -12.02 -15.92 16.55
CA THR A 59 -12.48 -15.64 15.19
C THR A 59 -12.85 -16.92 14.44
N GLN A 60 -14.07 -16.94 13.88
CA GLN A 60 -14.56 -18.10 13.12
C GLN A 60 -14.10 -17.99 11.66
N ILE A 61 -13.38 -19.00 11.21
CA ILE A 61 -12.87 -19.10 9.84
C ILE A 61 -13.70 -20.13 9.05
N HIS A 62 -14.15 -19.75 7.87
CA HIS A 62 -14.87 -20.60 6.94
C HIS A 62 -13.92 -21.06 5.82
N GLY A 63 -13.41 -22.28 5.94
CA GLY A 63 -12.54 -22.89 4.93
C GLY A 63 -13.32 -23.20 3.65
N ILE A 64 -12.80 -22.77 2.50
CA ILE A 64 -13.33 -23.04 1.17
C ILE A 64 -12.22 -23.62 0.29
N LEU A 65 -12.60 -24.38 -0.74
CA LEU A 65 -11.70 -24.96 -1.73
C LEU A 65 -11.76 -24.24 -3.08
N ASP A 66 -12.83 -23.48 -3.29
CA ASP A 66 -13.07 -22.69 -4.49
C ASP A 66 -13.64 -21.33 -4.12
N ILE A 67 -13.24 -20.29 -4.84
CA ILE A 67 -13.68 -18.91 -4.61
C ILE A 67 -15.19 -18.73 -4.74
N ASN A 68 -15.86 -19.57 -5.54
CA ASN A 68 -17.31 -19.55 -5.70
C ASN A 68 -18.08 -20.03 -4.45
N GLN A 69 -17.38 -20.58 -3.45
CA GLN A 69 -17.95 -21.02 -2.17
C GLN A 69 -17.96 -19.93 -1.10
N ILE A 70 -17.67 -18.67 -1.48
CA ILE A 70 -17.63 -17.52 -0.56
C ILE A 70 -18.95 -17.37 0.19
N ASN A 71 -18.86 -17.19 1.51
CA ASN A 71 -19.95 -16.76 2.35
C ASN A 71 -19.77 -15.29 2.77
N HIS A 72 -20.66 -14.41 2.32
CA HIS A 72 -20.57 -12.97 2.56
C HIS A 72 -20.75 -12.54 4.03
N ASN A 73 -21.07 -13.44 4.92
CA ASN A 73 -21.23 -13.18 6.36
C ASN A 73 -20.15 -13.89 7.21
N LYS A 74 -19.09 -14.38 6.60
CA LYS A 74 -18.00 -15.11 7.27
C LYS A 74 -16.63 -14.60 6.80
N VAL A 75 -15.62 -14.83 7.62
CA VAL A 75 -14.23 -14.74 7.22
C VAL A 75 -13.91 -16.01 6.44
N ASN A 76 -13.76 -15.89 5.13
CA ASN A 76 -13.45 -17.01 4.25
C ASN A 76 -11.95 -17.26 4.21
N LEU A 77 -11.53 -18.51 4.09
CA LEU A 77 -10.16 -18.91 3.86
C LEU A 77 -10.12 -19.86 2.66
N LEU A 78 -9.57 -19.42 1.57
CA LEU A 78 -9.28 -20.25 0.41
C LEU A 78 -8.04 -21.10 0.70
N ASN A 79 -8.24 -22.43 0.75
CA ASN A 79 -7.14 -23.37 0.99
C ASN A 79 -6.32 -23.54 -0.30
N ILE A 80 -5.19 -22.88 -0.39
CA ILE A 80 -4.31 -22.88 -1.57
C ILE A 80 -3.17 -23.89 -1.45
N TRP A 81 -3.02 -24.54 -0.30
CA TRP A 81 -2.19 -25.75 -0.10
C TRP A 81 -2.75 -26.65 0.98
N LYS A 82 -2.39 -27.94 0.93
CA LYS A 82 -2.91 -28.99 1.83
C LYS A 82 -1.81 -29.59 2.72
N GLU A 83 -0.56 -29.45 2.31
CA GLU A 83 0.61 -29.96 3.02
C GLU A 83 0.72 -29.35 4.42
N GLU A 84 1.36 -30.06 5.32
CA GLU A 84 1.74 -29.52 6.63
C GLU A 84 2.98 -28.66 6.48
N VAL A 85 2.97 -27.52 7.14
CA VAL A 85 4.05 -26.53 7.09
C VAL A 85 4.52 -26.29 8.50
N GLU A 86 5.83 -26.34 8.70
CA GLU A 86 6.43 -26.01 9.97
C GLU A 86 6.31 -24.48 10.23
N ILE A 87 5.83 -24.14 11.43
CA ILE A 87 5.66 -22.75 11.88
C ILE A 87 6.59 -22.51 13.06
N GLU A 88 7.50 -21.57 12.91
CA GLU A 88 8.46 -21.16 13.93
C GLU A 88 8.24 -19.66 14.25
N LEU A 89 7.24 -19.39 15.09
CA LEU A 89 6.87 -18.01 15.44
C LEU A 89 8.09 -17.20 15.91
N GLY A 90 8.24 -16.00 15.33
CA GLY A 90 9.31 -15.07 15.64
C GLY A 90 10.62 -15.34 14.91
N LYS A 91 10.67 -16.30 14.00
CA LYS A 91 11.87 -16.61 13.22
C LYS A 91 11.67 -16.33 11.73
N ALA A 92 12.65 -15.69 11.12
CA ALA A 92 12.74 -15.58 9.68
C ALA A 92 13.22 -16.92 9.10
N THR A 93 12.33 -17.66 8.42
CA THR A 93 12.65 -18.94 7.78
C THR A 93 12.32 -18.90 6.29
N LYS A 94 13.06 -19.68 5.49
CA LYS A 94 12.82 -19.80 4.07
C LYS A 94 11.41 -20.33 3.79
N THR A 95 10.95 -21.29 4.55
CA THR A 95 9.58 -21.82 4.48
C THR A 95 8.54 -20.74 4.70
N GLY A 96 8.71 -19.87 5.73
CA GLY A 96 7.80 -18.74 5.97
C GLY A 96 7.69 -17.81 4.77
N GLY A 97 8.82 -17.51 4.12
CA GLY A 97 8.88 -16.69 2.90
C GLY A 97 8.24 -17.35 1.67
N GLU A 98 8.51 -18.63 1.43
CA GLU A 98 7.95 -19.39 0.30
C GLU A 98 6.41 -19.42 0.33
N TYR A 99 5.82 -19.68 1.50
CA TYR A 99 4.36 -19.69 1.62
C TYR A 99 3.75 -18.28 1.65
N ALA A 100 4.50 -17.27 2.08
CA ALA A 100 4.11 -15.87 1.91
C ALA A 100 4.03 -15.49 0.42
N ALA A 101 5.01 -15.88 -0.38
CA ALA A 101 5.01 -15.70 -1.84
C ALA A 101 3.81 -16.42 -2.48
N LYS A 102 3.60 -17.69 -2.17
CA LYS A 102 2.46 -18.49 -2.68
C LYS A 102 1.11 -17.85 -2.36
N SER A 103 0.96 -17.31 -1.14
CA SER A 103 -0.23 -16.58 -0.73
C SER A 103 -0.45 -15.31 -1.56
N LEU A 104 0.59 -14.51 -1.73
CA LEU A 104 0.56 -13.27 -2.48
C LEU A 104 0.29 -13.50 -3.97
N GLU A 105 1.00 -14.43 -4.60
CA GLU A 105 0.84 -14.77 -6.03
C GLU A 105 -0.58 -15.23 -6.34
N THR A 106 -1.13 -16.12 -5.50
CA THR A 106 -2.50 -16.61 -5.68
C THR A 106 -3.53 -15.50 -5.50
N ALA A 107 -3.34 -14.63 -4.51
CA ALA A 107 -4.23 -13.49 -4.29
C ALA A 107 -4.20 -12.51 -5.46
N VAL A 108 -3.01 -12.21 -6.02
CA VAL A 108 -2.84 -11.33 -7.19
C VAL A 108 -3.49 -11.94 -8.44
N SER A 109 -3.37 -13.26 -8.66
CA SER A 109 -4.08 -13.93 -9.76
C SER A 109 -5.59 -13.74 -9.66
N HIS A 110 -6.17 -13.94 -8.46
CA HIS A 110 -7.60 -13.73 -8.25
C HIS A 110 -8.03 -12.26 -8.39
N LEU A 111 -7.17 -11.32 -8.01
CA LEU A 111 -7.39 -9.89 -8.23
C LEU A 111 -7.42 -9.54 -9.73
N LYS A 112 -6.46 -10.04 -10.48
CA LYS A 112 -6.37 -9.86 -11.94
C LYS A 112 -7.56 -10.46 -12.67
N GLU A 113 -8.03 -11.61 -12.21
CA GLU A 113 -9.21 -12.31 -12.73
C GLU A 113 -10.55 -11.68 -12.25
N LYS A 114 -10.52 -10.59 -11.49
CA LYS A 114 -11.70 -9.91 -10.92
C LYS A 114 -12.57 -10.81 -10.02
N LYS A 115 -11.97 -11.84 -9.44
CA LYS A 115 -12.60 -12.72 -8.45
C LYS A 115 -12.61 -12.12 -7.05
N ILE A 116 -11.76 -11.15 -6.83
CA ILE A 116 -11.73 -10.25 -5.67
C ILE A 116 -11.66 -8.81 -6.16
N ASP A 117 -12.21 -7.88 -5.39
CA ASP A 117 -12.33 -6.47 -5.78
C ASP A 117 -11.09 -5.65 -5.43
N VAL A 118 -10.45 -5.95 -4.30
CA VAL A 118 -9.26 -5.28 -3.77
C VAL A 118 -8.34 -6.28 -3.06
N LEU A 119 -7.07 -5.95 -2.97
CA LEU A 119 -6.06 -6.75 -2.27
C LEU A 119 -5.54 -6.01 -1.04
N LEU A 120 -5.57 -6.67 0.10
CA LEU A 120 -4.92 -6.27 1.34
C LEU A 120 -3.79 -7.25 1.63
N THR A 121 -2.56 -6.77 1.76
CA THR A 121 -1.41 -7.67 1.98
C THR A 121 -0.89 -7.56 3.41
N ALA A 122 -0.76 -8.69 4.10
CA ALA A 122 -0.04 -8.76 5.36
C ALA A 122 1.49 -8.71 5.12
N PRO A 123 2.27 -8.36 6.14
CA PRO A 123 3.71 -8.15 6.00
C PRO A 123 4.49 -9.39 5.56
N ILE A 124 5.51 -9.18 4.71
CA ILE A 124 6.48 -10.19 4.28
C ILE A 124 7.89 -9.84 4.75
N ASN A 125 8.72 -10.83 4.92
CA ASN A 125 10.15 -10.63 5.10
C ASN A 125 10.84 -10.61 3.73
N LYS A 126 11.57 -9.53 3.44
CA LYS A 126 12.18 -9.31 2.12
C LYS A 126 13.31 -10.28 1.79
N ASP A 127 14.01 -10.79 2.79
CA ASP A 127 15.12 -11.73 2.59
C ASP A 127 14.60 -13.16 2.37
N THR A 128 13.64 -13.60 3.19
CA THR A 128 13.15 -14.98 3.15
C THR A 128 12.19 -15.26 2.01
N ILE A 129 11.53 -14.24 1.46
CA ILE A 129 10.60 -14.38 0.34
C ILE A 129 11.32 -14.58 -1.00
N GLN A 130 12.60 -14.17 -1.09
CA GLN A 130 13.38 -14.33 -2.33
C GLN A 130 13.50 -15.79 -2.74
N SER A 131 13.18 -16.08 -3.99
CA SER A 131 13.25 -17.41 -4.58
C SER A 131 13.45 -17.29 -6.10
N GLU A 132 13.65 -18.41 -6.79
CA GLU A 132 13.72 -18.42 -8.25
C GLU A 132 12.43 -17.88 -8.92
N THR A 133 11.30 -17.97 -8.24
CA THR A 133 10.00 -17.51 -8.74
C THR A 133 9.60 -16.12 -8.21
N PHE A 134 10.23 -15.64 -7.14
CA PHE A 134 9.98 -14.34 -6.55
C PHE A 134 11.29 -13.55 -6.39
N ASP A 135 11.69 -12.86 -7.46
CA ASP A 135 12.88 -12.01 -7.52
C ASP A 135 12.47 -10.53 -7.59
N PHE A 136 11.87 -10.03 -6.50
CA PHE A 136 11.41 -8.65 -6.39
C PHE A 136 11.80 -8.06 -5.04
N PRO A 137 12.21 -6.76 -4.97
CA PRO A 137 12.56 -6.09 -3.72
C PRO A 137 11.43 -6.00 -2.70
N GLY A 138 10.18 -6.12 -3.14
CA GLY A 138 9.01 -6.04 -2.29
C GLY A 138 7.68 -6.17 -3.03
N HIS A 139 6.60 -5.91 -2.29
CA HIS A 139 5.23 -6.00 -2.85
C HIS A 139 5.00 -5.05 -4.04
N THR A 140 5.51 -3.82 -3.98
CA THR A 140 5.24 -2.79 -4.98
C THR A 140 5.82 -3.18 -6.34
N GLU A 141 7.06 -3.61 -6.35
CA GLU A 141 7.78 -4.02 -7.56
C GLU A 141 7.19 -5.34 -8.13
N PHE A 142 6.82 -6.27 -7.25
CA PHE A 142 6.11 -7.49 -7.65
C PHE A 142 4.77 -7.17 -8.33
N LEU A 143 3.97 -6.28 -7.73
CA LEU A 143 2.67 -5.89 -8.27
C LEU A 143 2.79 -5.15 -9.59
N GLU A 144 3.76 -4.24 -9.74
CA GLU A 144 4.04 -3.55 -10.99
C GLU A 144 4.42 -4.53 -12.11
N GLY A 145 5.15 -5.61 -11.79
CA GLY A 145 5.46 -6.68 -12.73
C GLY A 145 4.29 -7.59 -13.12
N LYS A 146 3.21 -7.59 -12.35
CA LYS A 146 2.05 -8.49 -12.57
C LYS A 146 0.77 -7.77 -13.02
N LEU A 147 0.60 -6.50 -12.71
CA LEU A 147 -0.58 -5.68 -13.01
C LEU A 147 -0.23 -4.58 -14.00
N ASP A 148 -1.24 -4.07 -14.69
CA ASP A 148 -1.05 -2.97 -15.64
C ASP A 148 -0.88 -1.64 -14.90
N GLY A 149 0.00 -0.77 -15.42
CA GLY A 149 0.28 0.56 -14.90
C GLY A 149 1.71 0.77 -14.44
N LYS A 150 1.97 1.95 -13.89
CA LYS A 150 3.22 2.35 -13.25
C LYS A 150 2.95 2.68 -11.80
N SER A 151 3.71 2.09 -10.89
CA SER A 151 3.45 2.23 -9.47
C SER A 151 3.99 3.53 -8.87
N LEU A 152 3.26 4.05 -7.90
CA LEU A 152 3.71 5.04 -6.96
C LEU A 152 3.37 4.55 -5.55
N MET A 153 4.39 4.31 -4.73
CA MET A 153 4.18 4.02 -3.32
C MET A 153 3.75 5.28 -2.58
N ILE A 154 2.57 5.25 -1.98
CA ILE A 154 2.02 6.34 -1.17
C ILE A 154 1.87 5.83 0.27
N LEU A 155 2.61 6.43 1.20
CA LEU A 155 2.35 6.29 2.62
C LEU A 155 1.31 7.32 3.03
N MET A 156 0.24 6.87 3.69
CA MET A 156 -0.87 7.75 3.98
C MET A 156 -1.51 7.51 5.34
N THR A 157 -2.02 8.60 5.88
CA THR A 157 -3.11 8.65 6.85
C THR A 157 -4.31 9.35 6.20
N ARG A 158 -5.37 9.57 6.95
CA ARG A 158 -6.51 10.35 6.47
C ARG A 158 -6.12 11.74 5.97
N GLU A 159 -5.16 12.41 6.63
CA GLU A 159 -4.80 13.82 6.41
C GLU A 159 -3.48 14.00 5.63
N LEU A 160 -2.63 12.99 5.59
CA LEU A 160 -1.29 13.08 5.02
C LEU A 160 -1.08 11.98 3.98
N LYS A 161 -0.62 12.34 2.78
CA LYS A 161 -0.28 11.41 1.70
C LYS A 161 1.08 11.78 1.13
N ILE A 162 2.06 10.89 1.30
CA ILE A 162 3.43 11.09 0.84
C ILE A 162 3.79 10.01 -0.16
N GLY A 163 4.04 10.40 -1.40
CA GLY A 163 4.58 9.54 -2.45
C GLY A 163 6.09 9.73 -2.60
N LEU A 164 6.75 8.74 -3.16
CA LEU A 164 8.20 8.75 -3.36
C LEU A 164 8.54 8.83 -4.85
N ILE A 165 9.41 9.79 -5.22
CA ILE A 165 9.99 9.88 -6.58
C ILE A 165 10.89 8.67 -6.79
N THR A 166 11.86 8.43 -5.88
CA THR A 166 12.68 7.23 -5.88
C THR A 166 12.31 6.34 -4.71
N GLY A 167 12.20 5.03 -4.96
CA GLY A 167 11.82 4.03 -3.96
C GLY A 167 13.04 3.44 -3.22
N HIS A 168 13.16 2.12 -3.23
CA HIS A 168 14.19 1.37 -2.51
C HIS A 168 15.52 1.32 -3.29
N ILE A 169 16.20 2.46 -3.40
CA ILE A 169 17.53 2.55 -4.01
C ILE A 169 18.55 3.10 -3.00
N PRO A 170 19.85 2.78 -3.17
CA PRO A 170 20.89 3.37 -2.34
C PRO A 170 20.90 4.90 -2.44
N ILE A 171 21.16 5.59 -1.33
CA ILE A 171 21.17 7.07 -1.28
C ILE A 171 22.15 7.67 -2.30
N SER A 172 23.26 6.99 -2.57
CA SER A 172 24.26 7.40 -3.57
C SER A 172 23.73 7.42 -5.00
N LYS A 173 22.58 6.76 -5.27
CA LYS A 173 21.95 6.68 -6.59
C LYS A 173 20.79 7.67 -6.77
N VAL A 174 20.37 8.36 -5.71
CA VAL A 174 19.18 9.20 -5.75
C VAL A 174 19.33 10.36 -6.72
N ALA A 175 20.41 11.13 -6.62
CA ALA A 175 20.62 12.31 -7.46
C ALA A 175 20.66 11.97 -8.96
N GLU A 176 21.32 10.88 -9.35
CA GLU A 176 21.39 10.45 -10.75
C GLU A 176 20.07 9.83 -11.26
N THR A 177 19.20 9.32 -10.35
CA THR A 177 17.93 8.69 -10.71
C THR A 177 16.82 9.73 -10.87
N VAL A 178 16.87 10.83 -10.12
CA VAL A 178 15.87 11.91 -10.21
C VAL A 178 16.06 12.67 -11.52
N THR A 179 15.07 12.54 -12.42
CA THR A 179 15.04 13.22 -13.72
C THR A 179 13.73 13.98 -13.91
N PRO A 180 13.66 14.95 -14.83
CA PRO A 180 12.41 15.62 -15.16
C PRO A 180 11.30 14.66 -15.54
N GLU A 181 11.60 13.63 -16.32
CA GLU A 181 10.66 12.62 -16.79
C GLU A 181 10.09 11.81 -15.63
N LEU A 182 10.96 11.39 -14.68
CA LEU A 182 10.53 10.64 -13.49
C LEU A 182 9.64 11.51 -12.59
N ILE A 183 10.00 12.77 -12.37
CA ILE A 183 9.19 13.71 -11.60
C ILE A 183 7.81 13.87 -12.25
N LYS A 184 7.74 14.10 -13.57
CA LYS A 184 6.48 14.24 -14.31
C LYS A 184 5.65 12.96 -14.23
N GLU A 185 6.27 11.79 -14.39
CA GLU A 185 5.58 10.48 -14.24
C GLU A 185 4.94 10.36 -12.85
N LYS A 186 5.72 10.59 -11.79
CA LYS A 186 5.22 10.43 -10.41
C LYS A 186 4.16 11.48 -10.05
N VAL A 187 4.29 12.72 -10.55
CA VAL A 187 3.25 13.76 -10.40
C VAL A 187 1.97 13.36 -11.11
N ALA A 188 2.04 12.83 -12.33
CA ALA A 188 0.86 12.39 -13.07
C ALA A 188 0.13 11.24 -12.35
N ILE A 189 0.87 10.26 -11.82
CA ILE A 189 0.30 9.16 -11.03
C ILE A 189 -0.35 9.71 -9.75
N MET A 190 0.35 10.59 -9.01
CA MET A 190 -0.18 11.20 -7.79
C MET A 190 -1.46 11.98 -8.08
N GLN A 191 -1.46 12.83 -9.10
CA GLN A 191 -2.62 13.63 -9.51
C GLN A 191 -3.81 12.74 -9.85
N HIS A 192 -3.58 11.72 -10.70
CA HIS A 192 -4.65 10.82 -11.12
C HIS A 192 -5.22 10.05 -9.93
N SER A 193 -4.36 9.55 -9.05
CA SER A 193 -4.79 8.85 -7.84
C SER A 193 -5.59 9.76 -6.91
N LEU A 194 -5.12 10.99 -6.66
CA LEU A 194 -5.86 11.96 -5.84
C LEU A 194 -7.26 12.25 -6.41
N GLN A 195 -7.40 12.27 -7.72
CA GLN A 195 -8.69 12.47 -8.39
C GLN A 195 -9.57 11.21 -8.34
N GLN A 196 -9.05 10.08 -8.79
CA GLN A 196 -9.79 8.84 -8.97
C GLN A 196 -10.05 8.10 -7.66
N ASP A 197 -9.01 7.99 -6.81
CA ASP A 197 -9.03 7.14 -5.62
C ASP A 197 -9.47 7.90 -4.36
N PHE A 198 -9.29 9.24 -4.35
CA PHE A 198 -9.62 10.08 -3.20
C PHE A 198 -10.67 11.16 -3.51
N GLY A 199 -11.17 11.24 -4.75
CA GLY A 199 -12.25 12.15 -5.14
C GLY A 199 -11.90 13.65 -5.14
N ILE A 200 -10.61 13.99 -5.15
CA ILE A 200 -10.13 15.39 -5.09
C ILE A 200 -10.04 15.96 -6.51
N ARG A 201 -11.00 16.78 -6.91
CA ARG A 201 -11.11 17.27 -8.29
C ARG A 201 -9.93 18.11 -8.79
N LYS A 202 -9.34 18.94 -7.93
CA LYS A 202 -8.20 19.84 -8.24
C LYS A 202 -7.12 19.67 -7.18
N PRO A 203 -6.41 18.53 -7.19
CA PRO A 203 -5.45 18.24 -6.13
C PRO A 203 -4.24 19.18 -6.21
N LYS A 204 -3.79 19.64 -5.04
CA LYS A 204 -2.56 20.41 -4.86
C LYS A 204 -1.46 19.45 -4.44
N ILE A 205 -0.38 19.41 -5.20
CA ILE A 205 0.74 18.51 -4.97
C ILE A 205 1.97 19.34 -4.58
N ALA A 206 2.55 19.07 -3.42
CA ALA A 206 3.85 19.62 -3.02
C ALA A 206 4.97 18.71 -3.50
N ILE A 207 6.03 19.28 -4.00
CA ILE A 207 7.25 18.58 -4.41
C ILE A 207 8.38 19.10 -3.51
N LEU A 208 9.05 18.18 -2.82
CA LEU A 208 10.19 18.53 -1.97
C LEU A 208 11.45 18.75 -2.83
N GLY A 209 12.40 19.51 -2.34
CA GLY A 209 13.71 19.62 -2.94
C GLY A 209 14.55 18.36 -2.69
N LEU A 210 15.61 18.19 -3.46
CA LEU A 210 16.57 17.10 -3.30
C LEU A 210 17.60 17.45 -2.22
N ASN A 211 18.12 18.67 -2.29
CA ASN A 211 19.20 19.14 -1.43
C ASN A 211 18.69 19.93 -0.20
N PRO A 212 19.47 19.99 0.88
CA PRO A 212 19.18 20.89 2.00
C PRO A 212 18.97 22.33 1.52
N HIS A 213 18.02 23.04 2.11
CA HIS A 213 17.70 24.44 1.78
C HIS A 213 17.41 24.68 0.29
N ASN A 214 16.93 23.65 -0.44
CA ASN A 214 16.72 23.73 -1.90
C ASN A 214 17.98 24.16 -2.68
N GLY A 215 19.13 23.61 -2.30
CA GLY A 215 20.41 23.88 -2.97
C GLY A 215 21.01 25.23 -2.68
N ASP A 216 20.33 26.11 -1.92
CA ASP A 216 20.78 27.48 -1.53
C ASP A 216 21.37 28.27 -2.72
N LYS A 217 20.58 28.39 -3.79
CA LYS A 217 20.95 29.04 -5.06
C LYS A 217 22.24 28.48 -5.69
N GLY A 218 22.39 27.15 -5.64
CA GLY A 218 23.51 26.44 -6.22
C GLY A 218 24.76 26.31 -5.32
N VAL A 219 24.70 26.81 -4.08
CA VAL A 219 25.83 26.68 -3.13
C VAL A 219 25.95 25.24 -2.61
N ILE A 220 24.81 24.55 -2.38
CA ILE A 220 24.76 23.19 -1.83
C ILE A 220 24.49 22.18 -2.93
N GLY A 221 23.77 22.58 -3.98
CA GLY A 221 23.42 21.74 -5.14
C GLY A 221 22.70 22.57 -6.19
N GLN A 222 22.71 22.13 -7.44
CA GLN A 222 22.14 22.83 -8.60
C GLN A 222 20.86 22.20 -9.11
N GLU A 223 20.51 20.99 -8.65
CA GLU A 223 19.41 20.18 -9.15
C GLU A 223 18.06 20.89 -9.01
N GLU A 224 17.90 21.72 -7.97
CA GLU A 224 16.67 22.49 -7.79
C GLU A 224 16.50 23.56 -8.87
N ASP A 225 17.53 24.36 -9.13
CA ASP A 225 17.44 25.47 -10.09
C ASP A 225 17.53 24.98 -11.54
N GLU A 226 18.36 23.98 -11.83
CA GLU A 226 18.59 23.48 -13.19
C GLU A 226 17.53 22.49 -13.68
N MET A 227 16.90 21.74 -12.77
CA MET A 227 16.00 20.64 -13.13
C MET A 227 14.64 20.68 -12.43
N ILE A 228 14.60 20.68 -11.08
CA ILE A 228 13.35 20.44 -10.34
C ILE A 228 12.37 21.61 -10.54
N LYS A 229 12.84 22.84 -10.36
CA LYS A 229 12.01 24.04 -10.51
C LYS A 229 11.51 24.23 -11.94
N PRO A 230 12.34 24.15 -12.99
CA PRO A 230 11.86 24.17 -14.37
C PRO A 230 10.80 23.10 -14.66
N THR A 231 10.97 21.88 -14.12
CA THR A 231 9.98 20.80 -14.27
C THR A 231 8.66 21.15 -13.60
N ILE A 232 8.69 21.73 -12.40
CA ILE A 232 7.48 22.17 -11.70
C ILE A 232 6.78 23.29 -12.47
N ASP A 233 7.51 24.23 -13.05
CA ASP A 233 6.95 25.34 -13.80
C ASP A 233 6.29 24.84 -15.11
N GLU A 234 6.90 23.90 -15.81
CA GLU A 234 6.28 23.20 -16.96
C GLU A 234 4.98 22.46 -16.55
N LEU A 235 4.97 21.80 -15.41
CA LEU A 235 3.75 21.13 -14.90
C LEU A 235 2.63 22.13 -14.64
N LYS A 236 2.93 23.32 -14.09
CA LYS A 236 1.95 24.38 -13.88
C LYS A 236 1.40 24.94 -15.19
N GLU A 237 2.27 25.18 -16.18
CA GLU A 237 1.86 25.61 -17.52
C GLU A 237 0.88 24.61 -18.17
N ASN A 238 1.07 23.32 -17.89
CA ASN A 238 0.15 22.26 -18.30
C ASN A 238 -1.10 22.11 -17.41
N GLY A 239 -1.33 23.05 -16.48
CA GLY A 239 -2.53 23.11 -15.63
C GLY A 239 -2.52 22.17 -14.43
N ILE A 240 -1.37 21.60 -14.07
CA ILE A 240 -1.20 20.77 -12.87
C ILE A 240 -0.86 21.68 -11.68
N LEU A 241 -1.58 21.53 -10.57
CA LEU A 241 -1.34 22.30 -9.35
C LEU A 241 -0.17 21.72 -8.55
N ALA A 242 1.02 21.76 -9.15
CA ALA A 242 2.29 21.35 -8.54
C ALA A 242 3.02 22.55 -7.97
N TYR A 243 3.54 22.43 -6.76
CA TYR A 243 4.20 23.53 -6.03
C TYR A 243 5.51 23.05 -5.41
N GLY A 244 6.49 23.92 -5.36
CA GLY A 244 7.81 23.64 -4.81
C GLY A 244 8.92 24.25 -5.68
N PRO A 245 10.17 23.74 -5.56
CA PRO A 245 10.58 22.76 -4.56
C PRO A 245 10.54 23.34 -3.14
N TYR A 246 10.21 22.50 -2.14
CA TYR A 246 10.21 22.90 -0.74
C TYR A 246 11.38 22.24 0.01
N ALA A 247 12.09 23.00 0.84
CA ALA A 247 13.06 22.44 1.78
C ALA A 247 12.32 21.57 2.81
N ALA A 248 12.67 20.27 2.88
CA ALA A 248 11.89 19.27 3.60
C ALA A 248 11.76 19.59 5.11
N ASP A 249 12.83 20.02 5.75
CA ASP A 249 12.85 20.38 7.17
C ASP A 249 11.87 21.51 7.51
N GLY A 250 11.94 22.63 6.77
CA GLY A 250 11.03 23.76 6.93
C GLY A 250 9.59 23.40 6.56
N PHE A 251 9.39 22.59 5.53
CA PHE A 251 8.07 22.16 5.08
C PHE A 251 7.31 21.36 6.14
N PHE A 252 7.97 20.39 6.75
CA PHE A 252 7.35 19.58 7.84
C PHE A 252 7.33 20.36 9.16
N GLY A 253 8.40 21.08 9.49
CA GLY A 253 8.51 21.87 10.73
C GLY A 253 7.45 22.96 10.85
N ALA A 254 7.17 23.67 9.76
CA ALA A 254 6.12 24.70 9.71
C ALA A 254 4.69 24.15 9.46
N LYS A 255 4.52 22.81 9.37
CA LYS A 255 3.25 22.15 9.03
C LYS A 255 2.67 22.57 7.67
N THR A 256 3.52 23.02 6.75
CA THR A 256 3.10 23.45 5.40
C THR A 256 2.39 22.32 4.64
N TYR A 257 2.70 21.06 4.96
CA TYR A 257 2.08 19.88 4.39
C TYR A 257 0.54 19.87 4.50
N THR A 258 -0.06 20.55 5.49
CA THR A 258 -1.52 20.61 5.68
C THR A 258 -2.25 21.41 4.58
N GLN A 259 -1.50 22.14 3.73
CA GLN A 259 -2.05 22.92 2.62
C GLN A 259 -2.15 22.11 1.32
N PHE A 260 -1.68 20.86 1.30
CA PHE A 260 -1.56 20.02 0.12
C PHE A 260 -2.31 18.71 0.28
N ASP A 261 -2.80 18.20 -0.83
CA ASP A 261 -3.52 16.93 -0.92
C ASP A 261 -2.58 15.74 -1.09
N GLY A 262 -1.40 15.98 -1.67
CA GLY A 262 -0.32 15.00 -1.82
C GLY A 262 1.04 15.66 -1.79
N ILE A 263 2.04 14.90 -1.37
CA ILE A 263 3.43 15.34 -1.24
C ILE A 263 4.29 14.33 -2.00
N LEU A 264 5.25 14.80 -2.78
CA LEU A 264 6.26 13.96 -3.41
C LEU A 264 7.63 14.27 -2.79
N ALA A 265 8.18 13.26 -2.12
CA ALA A 265 9.52 13.27 -1.60
C ALA A 265 10.50 12.69 -2.62
N MET A 266 11.71 13.22 -2.70
CA MET A 266 12.72 12.80 -3.68
C MET A 266 13.25 11.40 -3.39
N TYR A 267 13.34 11.02 -2.11
CA TYR A 267 13.83 9.71 -1.68
C TYR A 267 13.14 9.22 -0.41
N HIS A 268 13.34 7.94 -0.15
CA HIS A 268 12.63 7.17 0.87
C HIS A 268 12.58 7.87 2.23
N ASP A 269 13.72 8.12 2.88
CA ASP A 269 13.74 8.61 4.25
C ASP A 269 13.34 10.09 4.37
N GLN A 270 13.48 10.89 3.30
CA GLN A 270 12.96 12.26 3.26
C GLN A 270 11.45 12.33 3.48
N GLY A 271 10.74 11.36 2.93
CA GLY A 271 9.28 11.25 3.08
C GLY A 271 8.86 10.42 4.28
N LEU A 272 9.50 9.26 4.49
CA LEU A 272 9.01 8.27 5.43
C LEU A 272 9.40 8.55 6.89
N ALA A 273 10.55 9.17 7.14
CA ALA A 273 10.92 9.53 8.52
C ALA A 273 9.90 10.51 9.14
N PRO A 274 9.58 11.66 8.49
CA PRO A 274 8.53 12.55 9.01
C PRO A 274 7.14 11.91 8.99
N PHE A 275 6.82 11.10 7.97
CA PHE A 275 5.54 10.38 7.94
C PHE A 275 5.35 9.51 9.17
N LYS A 276 6.32 8.67 9.50
CA LYS A 276 6.25 7.75 10.66
C LYS A 276 6.17 8.50 11.99
N ALA A 277 6.86 9.64 12.10
CA ALA A 277 6.75 10.50 13.27
C ALA A 277 5.36 11.14 13.44
N LEU A 278 4.64 11.40 12.33
CA LEU A 278 3.34 12.06 12.32
C LEU A 278 2.17 11.07 12.32
N SER A 279 2.35 9.85 11.80
CA SER A 279 1.27 8.86 11.64
C SER A 279 0.92 8.09 12.91
N PHE A 280 1.76 8.12 13.93
CA PHE A 280 1.55 7.44 15.22
C PHE A 280 1.12 5.96 15.11
N GLY A 281 1.62 5.24 14.12
CA GLY A 281 1.33 3.82 13.91
C GLY A 281 0.05 3.51 13.14
N ASN A 282 -0.70 4.51 12.66
CA ASN A 282 -1.91 4.34 11.85
C ASN A 282 -1.66 4.49 10.34
N GLY A 283 -0.41 4.39 9.92
CA GLY A 283 -0.02 4.52 8.52
C GLY A 283 -0.54 3.38 7.66
N VAL A 284 -0.87 3.71 6.41
CA VAL A 284 -1.24 2.78 5.36
C VAL A 284 -0.28 2.95 4.20
N ASN A 285 0.19 1.85 3.64
CA ASN A 285 0.92 1.84 2.37
C ASN A 285 -0.07 1.51 1.25
N TYR A 286 -0.28 2.46 0.35
CA TYR A 286 -1.11 2.32 -0.83
C TYR A 286 -0.22 2.30 -2.09
N THR A 287 -0.46 1.33 -2.99
CA THR A 287 0.21 1.26 -4.29
C THR A 287 -0.69 1.90 -5.34
N ALA A 288 -0.44 3.18 -5.62
CA ALA A 288 -1.18 3.95 -6.63
C ALA A 288 -0.67 3.67 -8.05
N GLY A 289 -1.46 4.04 -9.07
CA GLY A 289 -1.10 3.98 -10.49
C GLY A 289 -1.27 2.64 -11.16
N LEU A 290 -1.58 1.59 -10.40
CA LEU A 290 -1.90 0.27 -10.96
C LEU A 290 -3.39 0.13 -11.29
N SER A 291 -3.70 -0.76 -12.23
CA SER A 291 -5.08 -1.09 -12.61
C SER A 291 -5.92 -1.57 -11.44
N GLU A 292 -5.30 -2.29 -10.52
CA GLU A 292 -5.94 -2.87 -9.35
C GLU A 292 -5.61 -2.11 -8.06
N ILE A 293 -6.42 -2.32 -7.03
CA ILE A 293 -6.26 -1.65 -5.74
C ILE A 293 -5.52 -2.58 -4.77
N ARG A 294 -4.39 -2.10 -4.26
CA ARG A 294 -3.70 -2.80 -3.19
C ARG A 294 -3.31 -1.85 -2.07
N THR A 295 -3.62 -2.26 -0.84
CA THR A 295 -3.17 -1.60 0.39
C THR A 295 -2.44 -2.57 1.31
N SER A 296 -1.66 -2.04 2.23
CA SER A 296 -1.06 -2.80 3.32
C SER A 296 -0.86 -1.94 4.56
N PRO A 297 -0.73 -2.54 5.75
CA PRO A 297 -0.28 -1.82 6.93
C PRO A 297 1.15 -1.28 6.74
N ASP A 298 1.48 -0.23 7.48
CA ASP A 298 2.80 0.40 7.49
C ASP A 298 3.72 -0.18 8.59
N HIS A 299 3.69 -1.49 8.79
CA HIS A 299 4.59 -2.21 9.71
C HIS A 299 5.15 -3.47 9.05
N GLY A 300 6.25 -3.97 9.58
CA GLY A 300 6.91 -5.21 9.13
C GLY A 300 6.31 -6.47 9.75
N THR A 301 7.05 -7.57 9.61
CA THR A 301 6.67 -8.90 10.09
C THR A 301 6.58 -9.02 11.61
N GLY A 302 7.23 -8.11 12.39
CA GLY A 302 7.14 -8.07 13.84
C GLY A 302 7.53 -9.39 14.52
N PHE A 303 8.59 -10.04 14.06
CA PHE A 303 9.02 -11.34 14.57
C PHE A 303 9.24 -11.34 16.08
N GLU A 304 9.71 -10.23 16.65
CA GLU A 304 9.99 -10.07 18.07
C GLU A 304 8.74 -10.19 18.98
N ILE A 305 7.54 -9.93 18.39
CA ILE A 305 6.25 -10.01 19.12
C ILE A 305 5.33 -11.12 18.57
N ALA A 306 5.77 -11.86 17.56
CA ALA A 306 4.94 -12.91 16.96
C ALA A 306 4.57 -14.00 17.99
N GLY A 307 3.29 -14.38 18.02
CA GLY A 307 2.74 -15.37 18.95
C GLY A 307 2.54 -14.88 20.40
N LYS A 308 2.85 -13.60 20.69
CA LYS A 308 2.67 -13.03 22.03
C LYS A 308 1.33 -12.35 22.26
N ASN A 309 0.47 -12.33 21.25
CA ASN A 309 -0.84 -11.68 21.28
C ASN A 309 -0.79 -10.16 21.61
N THR A 310 0.31 -9.48 21.26
CA THR A 310 0.54 -8.05 21.55
C THR A 310 0.56 -7.18 20.32
N ALA A 311 0.45 -7.74 19.11
CA ALA A 311 0.43 -6.96 17.89
C ALA A 311 -0.80 -6.03 17.82
N ASN A 312 -0.55 -4.78 17.45
CA ASN A 312 -1.61 -3.79 17.20
C ASN A 312 -2.13 -3.96 15.77
N ASN A 313 -3.44 -4.08 15.61
CA ASN A 313 -4.10 -4.26 14.32
C ASN A 313 -4.69 -2.97 13.72
N GLU A 314 -4.45 -1.80 14.30
CA GLU A 314 -5.07 -0.54 13.83
C GLU A 314 -4.60 -0.18 12.41
N SER A 315 -3.30 -0.25 12.11
CA SER A 315 -2.78 0.00 10.77
C SER A 315 -3.37 -0.98 9.73
N PHE A 316 -3.60 -2.24 10.11
CA PHE A 316 -4.25 -3.23 9.23
C PHE A 316 -5.73 -2.91 8.99
N LYS A 317 -6.46 -2.46 10.01
CA LYS A 317 -7.84 -1.96 9.88
C LYS A 317 -7.93 -0.73 8.99
N GLU A 318 -7.02 0.24 9.20
CA GLU A 318 -6.96 1.44 8.37
C GLU A 318 -6.66 1.08 6.91
N ALA A 319 -5.77 0.11 6.65
CA ALA A 319 -5.50 -0.37 5.31
C ALA A 319 -6.73 -1.05 4.68
N LEU A 320 -7.51 -1.81 5.45
CA LEU A 320 -8.77 -2.40 5.00
C LEU A 320 -9.81 -1.33 4.64
N PHE A 321 -10.04 -0.36 5.51
CA PHE A 321 -10.99 0.72 5.24
C PHE A 321 -10.55 1.60 4.07
N THR A 322 -9.25 1.85 3.95
CA THR A 322 -8.67 2.58 2.81
C THR A 322 -8.93 1.85 1.50
N ALA A 323 -8.70 0.53 1.43
CA ALA A 323 -8.98 -0.25 0.22
C ALA A 323 -10.46 -0.17 -0.19
N ILE A 324 -11.37 -0.29 0.78
CA ILE A 324 -12.82 -0.19 0.55
C ILE A 324 -13.22 1.22 0.08
N ALA A 325 -12.65 2.27 0.69
CA ALA A 325 -12.92 3.65 0.31
C ALA A 325 -12.43 3.96 -1.11
N ILE A 326 -11.21 3.55 -1.44
CA ILE A 326 -10.62 3.70 -2.78
C ILE A 326 -11.47 2.97 -3.83
N TYR A 327 -11.90 1.74 -3.55
CA TYR A 327 -12.76 0.98 -4.49
C TYR A 327 -14.06 1.73 -4.81
N ARG A 328 -14.70 2.28 -3.78
CA ARG A 328 -15.95 3.06 -3.94
C ARG A 328 -15.70 4.35 -4.72
N ALA A 329 -14.66 5.10 -4.36
CA ALA A 329 -14.29 6.35 -5.04
C ALA A 329 -13.94 6.11 -6.51
N ARG A 330 -13.16 5.05 -6.80
CA ARG A 330 -12.78 4.67 -8.18
C ARG A 330 -14.00 4.30 -9.01
N LYS A 331 -14.94 3.55 -8.44
CA LYS A 331 -16.20 3.21 -9.11
C LYS A 331 -17.04 4.45 -9.40
N GLU A 332 -17.18 5.36 -8.44
CA GLU A 332 -17.89 6.63 -8.63
C GLU A 332 -17.21 7.51 -9.70
N TYR A 333 -15.88 7.63 -9.64
CA TYR A 333 -15.09 8.38 -10.63
C TYR A 333 -15.32 7.86 -12.05
N LEU A 334 -15.29 6.54 -12.24
CA LEU A 334 -15.54 5.91 -13.54
C LEU A 334 -16.97 6.18 -14.04
N GLU A 335 -17.96 6.17 -13.17
CA GLU A 335 -19.34 6.51 -13.54
C GLU A 335 -19.48 7.99 -13.94
N LEU A 336 -18.88 8.90 -13.17
CA LEU A 336 -18.93 10.34 -13.43
C LEU A 336 -18.18 10.76 -14.70
N THR A 337 -17.11 10.04 -15.05
CA THR A 337 -16.26 10.35 -16.21
C THR A 337 -16.66 9.61 -17.49
N LYS A 338 -17.68 8.75 -17.44
CA LYS A 338 -18.13 7.92 -18.57
C LYS A 338 -18.58 8.72 -19.79
N ASN A 339 -19.19 9.90 -19.56
CA ASN A 339 -19.68 10.80 -20.61
C ASN A 339 -19.22 12.24 -20.32
N PRO A 340 -17.95 12.58 -20.50
CA PRO A 340 -17.48 13.92 -20.24
C PRO A 340 -18.07 14.90 -21.26
N LEU A 341 -18.44 16.10 -20.78
CA LEU A 341 -18.84 17.19 -21.66
C LEU A 341 -17.68 17.51 -22.61
N LYS A 342 -17.97 17.56 -23.92
CA LYS A 342 -16.97 18.01 -24.91
C LYS A 342 -16.53 19.42 -24.55
N LYS A 343 -15.24 19.63 -24.36
CA LYS A 343 -14.68 20.99 -24.28
C LYS A 343 -15.01 21.70 -25.60
N LYS A 344 -15.68 22.87 -25.50
CA LYS A 344 -15.86 23.76 -26.63
C LYS A 344 -14.55 24.38 -27.06
#